data_1ac87dab6222a3d89f49bcd60aa7df67
#
_entry.id   1ac87dab6222a3d89f49bcd60aa7df67
#
_cell.length_a   1.000
_cell.length_b   1.000
_cell.length_c   1.000
_cell.angle_alpha   90.00
_cell.angle_beta   90.00
_cell.angle_gamma   90.00
#
_symmetry.space_group_name_H-M   'P 1'
#
loop_
_entity.id
_entity.type
_entity.pdbx_description
1 polymer ?
#
loop_
_entity_poly.entity_id
_entity_poly.type
_entity_poly.pdbx_seq_one_letter_code
_entity_poly.pdbx_strand_id
1 'polypeptide(L)'
;MRTSDKGIHLMHEFEGYRNKPYLCPAHLWTVGWGEVLYQDQIRLPMVHKEGYTGIIRKEYKLRDADNRTWEKAELEERFKKLLLSFERGVLRLAPTLSSNQGLFDACVALSYNIGVGGFQRSTLRQRILRDESAERIAEGFMMYTKGGGRELPGLVRRRKAEVSLFMEQ
;
A
#
# COMPACT_ATOMS: atom_id res chain seq x y z
N MET A 1 2.27 17.63 -4.36
CA MET A 1 2.93 16.58 -5.16
C MET A 1 1.99 15.39 -5.28
N ARG A 2 2.04 14.69 -6.39
CA ARG A 2 1.25 13.49 -6.71
C ARG A 2 2.20 12.37 -7.10
N THR A 3 1.80 11.14 -6.84
CA THR A 3 2.55 9.96 -7.29
C THR A 3 2.62 9.96 -8.82
N SER A 4 3.83 9.78 -9.35
CA SER A 4 4.06 9.72 -10.79
C SER A 4 3.53 8.40 -11.41
N ASP A 5 3.42 8.36 -12.73
CA ASP A 5 3.04 7.13 -13.43
C ASP A 5 4.04 5.99 -13.17
N LYS A 6 5.33 6.28 -12.99
CA LYS A 6 6.35 5.28 -12.60
C LYS A 6 6.04 4.69 -11.21
N GLY A 7 5.69 5.54 -10.24
CA GLY A 7 5.32 5.10 -8.89
C GLY A 7 4.03 4.27 -8.89
N ILE A 8 3.02 4.69 -9.66
CA ILE A 8 1.77 3.94 -9.82
C ILE A 8 2.04 2.58 -10.46
N HIS A 9 2.83 2.54 -11.53
CA HIS A 9 3.18 1.30 -12.24
C HIS A 9 3.88 0.31 -11.32
N LEU A 10 4.86 0.77 -10.54
CA LEU A 10 5.53 -0.06 -9.54
C LEU A 10 4.54 -0.68 -8.55
N MET A 11 3.61 0.11 -8.01
CA MET A 11 2.60 -0.42 -7.08
C MET A 11 1.71 -1.45 -7.74
N HIS A 12 1.27 -1.22 -8.99
CA HIS A 12 0.46 -2.18 -9.75
C HIS A 12 1.16 -3.52 -9.96
N GLU A 13 2.48 -3.55 -10.18
CA GLU A 13 3.26 -4.78 -10.33
C GLU A 13 3.23 -5.65 -9.07
N PHE A 14 3.20 -5.04 -7.87
CA PHE A 14 3.29 -5.77 -6.60
C PHE A 14 1.95 -6.08 -5.95
N GLU A 15 0.87 -5.34 -6.27
CA GLU A 15 -0.42 -5.51 -5.60
C GLU A 15 -1.31 -6.58 -6.26
N GLY A 16 -1.02 -7.03 -7.47
CA GLY A 16 -1.89 -7.89 -8.24
C GLY A 16 -3.20 -7.20 -8.64
N TYR A 17 -3.85 -7.68 -9.69
CA TYR A 17 -5.02 -7.04 -10.27
C TYR A 17 -6.22 -7.99 -10.33
N ARG A 18 -7.38 -7.54 -9.84
CA ARG A 18 -8.65 -8.25 -9.99
C ARG A 18 -9.77 -7.29 -10.37
N ASN A 19 -10.43 -7.56 -11.49
CA ASN A 19 -11.55 -6.75 -12.00
C ASN A 19 -12.92 -7.18 -11.47
N LYS A 20 -12.99 -8.19 -10.62
CA LYS A 20 -14.20 -8.62 -9.91
C LYS A 20 -13.98 -8.53 -8.41
N PRO A 21 -15.02 -8.18 -7.64
CA PRO A 21 -14.93 -8.20 -6.19
C PRO A 21 -14.53 -9.55 -5.64
N TYR A 22 -13.69 -9.54 -4.62
CA TYR A 22 -13.26 -10.74 -3.89
C TYR A 22 -13.08 -10.43 -2.40
N LEU A 23 -13.18 -11.44 -1.56
CA LEU A 23 -12.82 -11.32 -0.15
C LEU A 23 -11.31 -11.48 0.01
N CYS A 24 -10.65 -10.45 0.52
CA CYS A 24 -9.22 -10.53 0.84
C CYS A 24 -8.97 -11.39 2.09
N PRO A 25 -7.72 -11.73 2.44
CA PRO A 25 -7.43 -12.51 3.66
C PRO A 25 -7.96 -11.89 4.95
N ALA A 26 -8.17 -10.57 5.00
CA ALA A 26 -8.78 -9.87 6.12
C ALA A 26 -10.33 -9.90 6.09
N HIS A 27 -10.93 -10.67 5.17
CA HIS A 27 -12.38 -10.79 4.97
C HIS A 27 -13.06 -9.45 4.61
N LEU A 28 -12.41 -8.65 3.77
CA LEU A 28 -12.93 -7.39 3.25
C LEU A 28 -13.19 -7.52 1.75
N TRP A 29 -14.36 -7.09 1.29
CA TRP A 29 -14.64 -6.97 -0.14
C TRP A 29 -13.66 -5.98 -0.78
N THR A 30 -12.94 -6.46 -1.75
CA THR A 30 -11.78 -5.82 -2.37
C THR A 30 -11.89 -5.94 -3.89
N VAL A 31 -11.34 -4.98 -4.62
CA VAL A 31 -11.30 -4.97 -6.09
C VAL A 31 -10.04 -4.26 -6.58
N GLY A 32 -9.73 -4.34 -7.85
CA GLY A 32 -8.60 -3.63 -8.45
C GLY A 32 -7.26 -4.11 -7.94
N TRP A 33 -6.44 -3.19 -7.48
CA TRP A 33 -5.11 -3.43 -6.90
C TRP A 33 -5.13 -3.43 -5.36
N GLY A 34 -6.07 -4.19 -4.77
CA GLY A 34 -6.18 -4.31 -3.32
C GLY A 34 -7.06 -3.24 -2.67
N GLU A 35 -7.91 -2.56 -3.43
CA GLU A 35 -8.79 -1.52 -2.92
C GLU A 35 -10.00 -2.09 -2.19
N VAL A 36 -10.17 -1.68 -0.94
CA VAL A 36 -11.36 -2.02 -0.15
C VAL A 36 -12.57 -1.27 -0.70
N LEU A 37 -13.64 -2.02 -1.06
CA LEU A 37 -14.86 -1.44 -1.65
C LEU A 37 -15.64 -0.57 -0.66
N TYR A 38 -15.71 -1.00 0.61
CA TYR A 38 -16.53 -0.34 1.64
C TYR A 38 -15.68 -0.08 2.89
N GLN A 39 -15.47 1.18 3.24
CA GLN A 39 -14.66 1.54 4.41
C GLN A 39 -15.31 1.13 5.75
N ASP A 40 -16.63 1.10 5.81
CA ASP A 40 -17.38 0.72 6.99
C ASP A 40 -17.28 -0.78 7.33
N GLN A 41 -16.99 -1.64 6.35
CA GLN A 41 -16.75 -3.06 6.63
C GLN A 41 -15.53 -3.30 7.55
N ILE A 42 -14.56 -2.39 7.58
CA ILE A 42 -13.38 -2.49 8.44
C ILE A 42 -13.77 -2.48 9.93
N ARG A 43 -14.88 -1.83 10.26
CA ARG A 43 -15.39 -1.68 11.63
C ARG A 43 -16.26 -2.85 12.10
N LEU A 44 -16.56 -3.82 11.22
CA LEU A 44 -17.36 -4.96 11.59
C LEU A 44 -16.65 -5.84 12.62
N PRO A 45 -17.40 -6.44 13.55
CA PRO A 45 -16.82 -7.26 14.61
C PRO A 45 -16.18 -8.53 14.06
N MET A 46 -15.21 -9.04 14.81
CA MET A 46 -14.66 -10.38 14.60
C MET A 46 -15.61 -11.40 15.22
N VAL A 47 -15.91 -12.46 14.48
CA VAL A 47 -16.87 -13.48 14.88
C VAL A 47 -16.33 -14.90 14.63
N HIS A 48 -16.81 -15.88 15.38
CA HIS A 48 -16.61 -17.28 15.05
C HIS A 48 -17.55 -17.67 13.90
N LYS A 49 -16.99 -18.34 12.89
CA LYS A 49 -17.78 -18.89 11.78
C LYS A 49 -17.70 -20.41 11.81
N GLU A 50 -18.85 -21.05 11.69
CA GLU A 50 -18.95 -22.51 11.64
C GLU A 50 -18.07 -23.06 10.50
N GLY A 51 -17.28 -24.12 10.78
CA GLY A 51 -16.33 -24.69 9.82
C GLY A 51 -15.01 -23.93 9.68
N TYR A 52 -14.77 -22.88 10.47
CA TYR A 52 -13.53 -22.11 10.49
C TYR A 52 -12.79 -22.25 11.82
N THR A 53 -11.50 -22.52 11.78
CA THR A 53 -10.66 -22.48 12.98
C THR A 53 -10.22 -21.04 13.24
N GLY A 54 -10.80 -20.40 14.27
CA GLY A 54 -10.43 -19.06 14.69
C GLY A 54 -11.55 -18.04 14.51
N ILE A 55 -11.16 -16.78 14.57
CA ILE A 55 -12.04 -15.63 14.49
C ILE A 55 -11.84 -14.94 13.16
N ILE A 56 -12.91 -14.67 12.43
CA ILE A 56 -12.90 -13.92 11.18
C ILE A 56 -13.75 -12.67 11.31
N ARG A 57 -13.52 -11.70 10.44
CA ARG A 57 -14.38 -10.53 10.35
C ARG A 57 -15.78 -10.95 9.88
N LYS A 58 -16.83 -10.40 10.51
CA LYS A 58 -18.21 -10.56 10.04
C LYS A 58 -18.28 -10.08 8.58
N GLU A 59 -18.86 -10.92 7.71
CA GLU A 59 -18.97 -10.61 6.29
C GLU A 59 -19.91 -9.42 6.05
N TYR A 60 -19.44 -8.48 5.25
CA TYR A 60 -20.25 -7.38 4.74
C TYR A 60 -21.00 -7.87 3.49
N LYS A 61 -22.26 -7.47 3.32
CA LYS A 61 -23.04 -7.84 2.13
C LYS A 61 -22.53 -7.08 0.92
N LEU A 62 -22.02 -7.80 -0.09
CA LEU A 62 -21.68 -7.19 -1.37
C LEU A 62 -22.96 -6.58 -1.99
N ARG A 63 -22.90 -5.33 -2.41
CA ARG A 63 -24.01 -4.65 -3.08
C ARG A 63 -24.16 -5.18 -4.51
N ASP A 64 -25.42 -5.35 -4.95
CA ASP A 64 -25.71 -5.88 -6.29
C ASP A 64 -25.07 -5.04 -7.41
N ALA A 65 -25.06 -3.71 -7.26
CA ALA A 65 -24.41 -2.78 -8.18
C ALA A 65 -22.89 -2.97 -8.30
N ASP A 66 -22.24 -3.49 -7.27
CA ASP A 66 -20.79 -3.70 -7.23
C ASP A 66 -20.39 -5.14 -7.65
N ASN A 67 -21.36 -6.06 -7.66
CA ASN A 67 -21.16 -7.46 -8.08
C ASN A 67 -21.12 -7.57 -9.61
N ARG A 68 -20.07 -7.02 -10.19
CA ARG A 68 -19.88 -6.92 -11.64
C ARG A 68 -18.39 -7.03 -12.01
N THR A 69 -18.13 -7.14 -13.30
CA THR A 69 -16.79 -6.89 -13.84
C THR A 69 -16.59 -5.38 -13.95
N TRP A 70 -15.56 -4.87 -13.32
CA TRP A 70 -15.18 -3.46 -13.31
C TRP A 70 -14.26 -3.15 -14.49
N GLU A 71 -14.46 -1.99 -15.10
CA GLU A 71 -13.57 -1.50 -16.15
C GLU A 71 -12.21 -1.09 -15.55
N LYS A 72 -11.13 -1.41 -16.25
CA LYS A 72 -9.78 -1.10 -15.80
C LYS A 72 -9.57 0.40 -15.54
N ALA A 73 -10.06 1.25 -16.46
CA ALA A 73 -9.97 2.71 -16.33
C ALA A 73 -10.68 3.22 -15.05
N GLU A 74 -11.84 2.64 -14.70
CA GLU A 74 -12.56 2.99 -13.48
C GLU A 74 -11.75 2.61 -12.24
N LEU A 75 -11.12 1.44 -12.25
CA LEU A 75 -10.26 0.99 -11.15
C LEU A 75 -8.98 1.82 -11.02
N GLU A 76 -8.39 2.26 -12.13
CA GLU A 76 -7.25 3.19 -12.11
C GLU A 76 -7.61 4.52 -11.47
N GLU A 77 -8.77 5.09 -11.80
CA GLU A 77 -9.23 6.33 -11.18
C GLU A 77 -9.53 6.16 -9.68
N ARG A 78 -10.09 5.03 -9.27
CA ARG A 78 -10.30 4.69 -7.86
C ARG A 78 -8.97 4.57 -7.12
N PHE A 79 -7.99 3.88 -7.72
CA PHE A 79 -6.65 3.72 -7.14
C PHE A 79 -5.96 5.08 -6.94
N LYS A 80 -5.99 5.95 -7.95
CA LYS A 80 -5.46 7.33 -7.84
C LYS A 80 -6.13 8.12 -6.72
N LYS A 81 -7.45 8.01 -6.57
CA LYS A 81 -8.19 8.65 -5.46
C LYS A 81 -7.78 8.10 -4.10
N LEU A 82 -7.58 6.79 -4.00
CA LEU A 82 -7.11 6.15 -2.76
C LEU A 82 -5.70 6.65 -2.39
N LEU A 83 -4.80 6.78 -3.37
CA LEU A 83 -3.43 7.27 -3.14
C LEU A 83 -3.39 8.67 -2.56
N LEU A 84 -4.40 9.53 -2.77
CA LEU A 84 -4.45 10.89 -2.19
C LEU A 84 -4.25 10.91 -0.68
N SER A 85 -4.79 9.92 0.02
CA SER A 85 -4.66 9.83 1.48
C SER A 85 -3.24 9.48 1.90
N PHE A 86 -2.58 8.57 1.16
CA PHE A 86 -1.19 8.18 1.38
C PHE A 86 -0.24 9.32 1.04
N GLU A 87 -0.41 9.96 -0.11
CA GLU A 87 0.37 11.12 -0.57
C GLU A 87 0.35 12.25 0.47
N ARG A 88 -0.84 12.62 0.95
CA ARG A 88 -0.97 13.64 2.01
C ARG A 88 -0.33 13.20 3.32
N GLY A 89 -0.50 11.93 3.69
CA GLY A 89 0.10 11.36 4.89
C GLY A 89 1.63 11.40 4.84
N VAL A 90 2.21 10.98 3.73
CA VAL A 90 3.67 10.95 3.51
C VAL A 90 4.24 12.37 3.52
N LEU A 91 3.66 13.32 2.78
CA LEU A 91 4.13 14.72 2.77
C LEU A 91 4.00 15.41 4.12
N ARG A 92 2.93 15.15 4.85
CA ARG A 92 2.79 15.68 6.22
C ARG A 92 3.88 15.17 7.15
N LEU A 93 4.30 13.91 6.99
CA LEU A 93 5.29 13.26 7.85
C LEU A 93 6.73 13.55 7.45
N ALA A 94 6.97 13.86 6.19
CA ALA A 94 8.29 14.20 5.62
C ALA A 94 8.14 15.25 4.50
N PRO A 95 7.97 16.55 4.84
CA PRO A 95 7.71 17.62 3.87
C PRO A 95 8.84 17.80 2.84
N THR A 96 10.07 17.46 3.19
CA THR A 96 11.24 17.53 2.32
C THR A 96 11.12 16.68 1.05
N LEU A 97 10.26 15.65 1.08
CA LEU A 97 9.98 14.82 -0.09
C LEU A 97 9.34 15.59 -1.25
N SER A 98 8.81 16.79 -1.02
CA SER A 98 8.24 17.63 -2.07
C SER A 98 9.25 18.09 -3.14
N SER A 99 10.54 17.95 -2.90
CA SER A 99 11.63 18.28 -3.83
C SER A 99 12.24 17.06 -4.55
N ASN A 100 11.80 15.84 -4.23
CA ASN A 100 12.34 14.62 -4.83
C ASN A 100 11.21 13.64 -5.20
N GLN A 101 10.84 13.62 -6.48
CA GLN A 101 9.72 12.83 -6.99
C GLN A 101 9.93 11.33 -6.78
N GLY A 102 11.10 10.78 -7.08
CA GLY A 102 11.35 9.35 -6.97
C GLY A 102 11.34 8.87 -5.53
N LEU A 103 11.95 9.63 -4.62
CA LEU A 103 11.92 9.29 -3.19
C LEU A 103 10.49 9.43 -2.62
N PHE A 104 9.73 10.44 -3.07
CA PHE A 104 8.33 10.57 -2.71
C PHE A 104 7.51 9.36 -3.18
N ASP A 105 7.64 8.97 -4.45
CA ASP A 105 6.93 7.81 -5.01
C ASP A 105 7.27 6.52 -4.27
N ALA A 106 8.55 6.29 -3.96
CA ALA A 106 9.01 5.16 -3.19
C ALA A 106 8.40 5.13 -1.77
N CYS A 107 8.34 6.28 -1.11
CA CYS A 107 7.73 6.41 0.22
C CYS A 107 6.21 6.20 0.19
N VAL A 108 5.52 6.65 -0.86
CA VAL A 108 4.08 6.37 -1.04
C VAL A 108 3.87 4.88 -1.27
N ALA A 109 4.66 4.23 -2.13
CA ALA A 109 4.59 2.80 -2.39
C ALA A 109 4.84 1.95 -1.13
N LEU A 110 5.86 2.32 -0.34
CA LEU A 110 6.11 1.68 0.95
C LEU A 110 4.92 1.90 1.91
N SER A 111 4.42 3.13 2.02
CA SER A 111 3.29 3.47 2.91
C SER A 111 2.01 2.75 2.51
N TYR A 112 1.78 2.51 1.23
CA TYR A 112 0.67 1.70 0.74
C TYR A 112 0.76 0.25 1.27
N ASN A 113 1.97 -0.30 1.37
CA ASN A 113 2.21 -1.65 1.85
C ASN A 113 2.18 -1.78 3.38
N ILE A 114 2.83 -0.87 4.12
CA ILE A 114 2.97 -0.96 5.59
C ILE A 114 2.06 -0.01 6.37
N GLY A 115 1.27 0.80 5.67
CA GLY A 115 0.44 1.85 6.25
C GLY A 115 1.22 3.15 6.54
N VAL A 116 0.51 4.29 6.50
CA VAL A 116 1.09 5.61 6.86
C VAL A 116 1.60 5.63 8.31
N GLY A 117 0.92 4.92 9.23
CA GLY A 117 1.38 4.76 10.61
C GLY A 117 2.68 3.95 10.72
N GLY A 118 2.89 2.97 9.83
CA GLY A 118 4.16 2.25 9.71
C GLY A 118 5.29 3.19 9.27
N PHE A 119 5.05 3.97 8.24
CA PHE A 119 5.99 5.00 7.77
C PHE A 119 6.30 6.03 8.87
N GLN A 120 5.30 6.50 9.60
CA GLN A 120 5.47 7.45 10.70
C GLN A 120 6.47 6.98 11.75
N ARG A 121 6.44 5.70 12.11
CA ARG A 121 7.32 5.09 13.12
C ARG A 121 8.65 4.58 12.55
N SER A 122 8.87 4.71 11.25
CA SER A 122 10.01 4.11 10.56
C SER A 122 11.33 4.83 10.82
N THR A 123 12.41 4.05 10.88
CA THR A 123 13.78 4.56 10.81
C THR A 123 14.01 5.27 9.46
N LEU A 124 13.41 4.78 8.38
CA LEU A 124 13.47 5.40 7.05
C LEU A 124 13.04 6.87 7.11
N ARG A 125 11.87 7.16 7.70
CA ARG A 125 11.38 8.54 7.84
C ARG A 125 12.37 9.42 8.61
N GLN A 126 12.96 8.89 9.70
CA GLN A 126 13.94 9.66 10.49
C GLN A 126 15.20 9.98 9.69
N ARG A 127 15.68 9.04 8.87
CA ARG A 127 16.83 9.26 7.97
C ARG A 127 16.53 10.33 6.92
N ILE A 128 15.33 10.30 6.33
CA ILE A 128 14.88 11.33 5.39
C ILE A 128 14.84 12.71 6.06
N LEU A 129 14.28 12.82 7.27
CA LEU A 129 14.20 14.09 8.01
C LEU A 129 15.57 14.64 8.43
N ARG A 130 16.57 13.78 8.55
CA ARG A 130 17.96 14.17 8.86
C ARG A 130 18.80 14.42 7.62
N ASP A 131 18.19 14.29 6.44
CA ASP A 131 18.89 14.44 5.15
C ASP A 131 20.13 13.51 5.04
N GLU A 132 19.96 12.25 5.49
CA GLU A 132 21.02 11.23 5.40
C GLU A 132 21.27 10.87 3.93
N SER A 133 22.44 10.25 3.63
CA SER A 133 22.79 9.87 2.27
C SER A 133 21.80 8.90 1.62
N ALA A 134 21.77 8.86 0.29
CA ALA A 134 20.87 8.00 -0.47
C ALA A 134 21.03 6.53 -0.10
N GLU A 135 22.26 6.08 0.19
CA GLU A 135 22.55 4.71 0.63
C GLU A 135 21.91 4.41 1.99
N ARG A 136 22.01 5.37 2.92
CA ARG A 136 21.40 5.23 4.26
C ARG A 136 19.88 5.21 4.18
N ILE A 137 19.29 5.99 3.29
CA ILE A 137 17.84 5.97 3.00
C ILE A 137 17.46 4.63 2.39
N ALA A 138 18.22 4.11 1.40
CA ALA A 138 18.00 2.79 0.79
C ALA A 138 18.01 1.65 1.83
N GLU A 139 18.97 1.64 2.75
CA GLU A 139 18.98 0.69 3.88
C GLU A 139 17.69 0.78 4.72
N GLY A 140 17.14 1.98 4.87
CA GLY A 140 15.88 2.20 5.59
C GLY A 140 14.68 1.48 4.94
N PHE A 141 14.60 1.45 3.61
CA PHE A 141 13.61 0.65 2.89
C PHE A 141 13.81 -0.85 3.14
N MET A 142 15.05 -1.33 3.09
CA MET A 142 15.36 -2.76 3.23
C MET A 142 15.10 -3.32 4.63
N MET A 143 14.76 -2.49 5.62
CA MET A 143 14.29 -2.95 6.93
C MET A 143 12.87 -3.58 6.88
N TYR A 144 12.11 -3.42 5.79
CA TYR A 144 10.73 -3.87 5.64
C TYR A 144 10.59 -5.07 4.70
N THR A 145 11.41 -6.10 4.90
CA THR A 145 11.44 -7.33 4.10
C THR A 145 10.86 -8.55 4.80
N LYS A 146 10.39 -8.40 6.06
CA LYS A 146 9.91 -9.52 6.88
C LYS A 146 8.39 -9.55 6.99
N GLY A 147 7.85 -10.78 7.02
CA GLY A 147 6.46 -11.06 7.35
C GLY A 147 6.40 -12.35 8.18
N GLY A 148 5.60 -12.34 9.26
CA GLY A 148 5.53 -13.49 10.16
C GLY A 148 6.89 -13.85 10.81
N GLY A 149 7.76 -12.87 11.05
CA GLY A 149 9.07 -13.04 11.68
C GLY A 149 10.20 -13.53 10.75
N ARG A 150 9.94 -13.80 9.48
CA ARG A 150 10.92 -14.28 8.49
C ARG A 150 10.97 -13.37 7.26
N GLU A 151 12.12 -13.35 6.61
CA GLU A 151 12.28 -12.62 5.36
C GLU A 151 11.45 -13.26 4.25
N LEU A 152 10.75 -12.43 3.48
CA LEU A 152 9.91 -12.83 2.36
C LEU A 152 10.51 -12.34 1.03
N PRO A 153 10.85 -13.23 0.09
CA PRO A 153 11.46 -12.86 -1.20
C PRO A 153 10.65 -11.81 -1.98
N GLY A 154 9.32 -11.86 -1.91
CA GLY A 154 8.44 -10.88 -2.52
C GLY A 154 8.62 -9.47 -1.95
N LEU A 155 8.77 -9.34 -0.62
CA LEU A 155 9.03 -8.07 0.03
C LEU A 155 10.43 -7.54 -0.29
N VAL A 156 11.44 -8.44 -0.35
CA VAL A 156 12.80 -8.05 -0.77
C VAL A 156 12.78 -7.45 -2.18
N ARG A 157 12.12 -8.11 -3.14
CA ARG A 157 11.99 -7.59 -4.52
C ARG A 157 11.29 -6.23 -4.54
N ARG A 158 10.20 -6.08 -3.78
CA ARG A 158 9.44 -4.84 -3.68
C ARG A 158 10.30 -3.69 -3.14
N ARG A 159 11.01 -3.90 -2.05
CA ARG A 159 11.92 -2.87 -1.47
C ARG A 159 13.03 -2.48 -2.42
N LYS A 160 13.62 -3.46 -3.13
CA LYS A 160 14.64 -3.16 -4.16
C LYS A 160 14.07 -2.30 -5.28
N ALA A 161 12.87 -2.59 -5.77
CA ALA A 161 12.21 -1.80 -6.80
C ALA A 161 11.90 -0.36 -6.31
N GLU A 162 11.44 -0.21 -5.08
CA GLU A 162 11.24 1.12 -4.46
C GLU A 162 12.55 1.89 -4.32
N VAL A 163 13.65 1.23 -3.96
CA VAL A 163 14.99 1.85 -3.91
C VAL A 163 15.43 2.30 -5.30
N SER A 164 15.32 1.44 -6.33
CA SER A 164 15.67 1.82 -7.70
C SER A 164 14.90 3.04 -8.18
N LEU A 165 13.63 3.17 -7.80
CA LEU A 165 12.78 4.28 -8.23
C LEU A 165 13.32 5.67 -7.86
N PHE A 166 14.04 5.81 -6.75
CA PHE A 166 14.63 7.09 -6.35
C PHE A 166 16.15 7.19 -6.61
N MET A 167 16.84 6.07 -6.78
CA MET A 167 18.29 6.08 -7.05
C MET A 167 18.63 6.33 -8.52
N GLU A 168 17.68 6.09 -9.43
CA GLU A 168 17.86 6.22 -10.88
C GLU A 168 17.48 7.61 -11.44
N GLN A 169 17.33 8.62 -10.59
CA GLN A 169 16.96 10.00 -10.98
C GLN A 169 18.16 10.92 -11.12
#